data_b960ca3ef9fe0f414f0bff9224fc6d3e
#
_entry.id   b960ca3ef9fe0f414f0bff9224fc6d3e
#
_cell.length_a   1.000
_cell.length_b   1.000
_cell.length_c   1.000
_cell.angle_alpha   90.00
_cell.angle_beta   90.00
_cell.angle_gamma   90.00
#
_symmetry.space_group_name_H-M   'P 1'
#
loop_
_entity.id
_entity.type
_entity.pdbx_description
1 polymer ?
#
loop_
_entity_poly.entity_id
_entity_poly.type
_entity_poly.pdbx_seq_one_letter_code
_entity_poly.pdbx_strand_id
1 'polypeptide(L)'
;QLYDGYEWGEWTNVTMTSGTNVAPELRSVTDDSVIAGTLNTTIRTNERRALSEYVSYYDDPNDDDNNLPSSVKVRTSGATTLGIEVDGVVTNLDSAVEQSFNVESLDDIFVVGSNGVSNGAESIEIAVADRGAWTQWVQLDMTTGANALPTLNNNATNLELNTWTLLSDVLGVNDTDGDTIQAIRFENTGTDTLSYSISRRGYLDSNVSYELPSLKDVYVRGHTSFAEETVRVQLYDGYEWGEWTDVTVTSGTNVAPELRSVSDGSLIGGTLNTTIRTNEKRALSEYISYYDSPNDDDGSNMPFDIGFQGVNGDTNLGIEINGVITTIAGHGTTLSINSLDDVFIVGAATASNNAESFEIELFDNVGASTGKVQLDMTTGANALPTLNNNA
;
A
#
# COMPACT_ATOMS: atom_id res chain seq x y z
N GLN A 1 -33.71 -11.80 -71.40
CA GLN A 1 -34.90 -12.41 -71.98
C GLN A 1 -35.73 -13.05 -70.88
N LEU A 2 -37.01 -12.77 -70.81
CA LEU A 2 -37.93 -13.34 -69.85
C LEU A 2 -38.90 -14.30 -70.57
N TYR A 3 -39.25 -15.41 -69.91
CA TYR A 3 -40.18 -16.41 -70.41
C TYR A 3 -41.57 -16.23 -69.70
N ASP A 4 -42.66 -16.06 -70.46
CA ASP A 4 -43.97 -15.81 -69.90
C ASP A 4 -44.78 -17.07 -69.63
N GLY A 5 -44.25 -18.24 -69.89
CA GLY A 5 -44.91 -19.53 -69.79
C GLY A 5 -45.30 -20.11 -71.16
N TYR A 6 -45.19 -19.32 -72.23
CA TYR A 6 -45.51 -19.71 -73.60
C TYR A 6 -44.41 -19.38 -74.58
N GLU A 7 -43.83 -18.16 -74.49
CA GLU A 7 -42.77 -17.73 -75.41
C GLU A 7 -41.68 -16.94 -74.64
N TRP A 8 -40.50 -16.92 -75.23
CA TRP A 8 -39.42 -16.07 -74.75
C TRP A 8 -39.55 -14.66 -75.34
N GLY A 9 -39.60 -13.67 -74.52
CA GLY A 9 -39.56 -12.27 -74.91
C GLY A 9 -38.27 -11.93 -75.69
N GLU A 10 -38.15 -10.69 -76.10
CA GLU A 10 -36.93 -10.21 -76.76
C GLU A 10 -35.76 -10.07 -75.80
N TRP A 11 -34.55 -10.21 -76.32
CA TRP A 11 -33.36 -9.95 -75.54
C TRP A 11 -33.27 -8.45 -75.21
N THR A 12 -33.20 -8.15 -73.93
CA THR A 12 -32.91 -6.82 -73.46
C THR A 12 -31.51 -6.80 -72.85
N ASN A 13 -30.70 -5.88 -73.30
CA ASN A 13 -29.41 -5.66 -72.68
C ASN A 13 -29.58 -4.95 -71.31
N VAL A 14 -29.10 -5.59 -70.30
CA VAL A 14 -29.01 -4.96 -68.96
C VAL A 14 -27.55 -4.55 -68.77
N THR A 15 -27.29 -3.30 -68.64
CA THR A 15 -25.98 -2.81 -68.27
C THR A 15 -25.91 -2.87 -66.77
N MET A 16 -24.99 -3.64 -66.22
CA MET A 16 -24.62 -3.62 -64.83
C MET A 16 -23.35 -2.78 -64.73
N THR A 17 -23.44 -1.72 -63.96
CA THR A 17 -22.27 -0.98 -63.52
C THR A 17 -22.00 -1.36 -62.08
N SER A 18 -20.78 -1.77 -61.80
CA SER A 18 -20.30 -1.83 -60.42
C SER A 18 -20.09 -0.41 -59.92
N GLY A 19 -20.42 -0.15 -58.72
CA GLY A 19 -20.08 1.13 -58.08
C GLY A 19 -18.61 1.47 -58.10
N THR A 20 -18.27 2.68 -57.88
CA THR A 20 -16.88 3.11 -57.75
C THR A 20 -16.51 3.15 -56.27
N ASN A 21 -15.47 2.39 -55.92
CA ASN A 21 -14.86 2.54 -54.59
C ASN A 21 -13.93 3.75 -54.65
N VAL A 22 -14.09 4.69 -53.74
CA VAL A 22 -13.23 5.86 -53.52
C VAL A 22 -12.32 5.53 -52.36
N ALA A 23 -11.02 5.72 -52.52
CA ALA A 23 -10.08 5.42 -51.45
C ALA A 23 -10.37 6.27 -50.21
N PRO A 24 -10.43 5.67 -49.01
CA PRO A 24 -10.68 6.39 -47.77
C PRO A 24 -9.51 7.33 -47.42
N GLU A 25 -9.76 8.22 -46.48
CA GLU A 25 -8.80 9.22 -46.00
C GLU A 25 -8.53 9.06 -44.51
N LEU A 26 -7.28 9.32 -44.10
CA LEU A 26 -6.96 9.52 -42.68
C LEU A 26 -6.95 11.02 -42.38
N ARG A 27 -7.68 11.38 -41.34
CA ARG A 27 -7.86 12.79 -40.91
C ARG A 27 -7.35 13.00 -39.48
N SER A 28 -6.97 14.22 -39.22
CA SER A 28 -6.59 14.68 -37.89
C SER A 28 -7.78 14.63 -36.93
N VAL A 29 -7.61 14.05 -35.75
CA VAL A 29 -8.64 14.04 -34.69
C VAL A 29 -8.90 15.43 -34.10
N THR A 30 -8.01 16.41 -34.35
CA THR A 30 -8.12 17.75 -33.76
C THR A 30 -8.93 18.70 -34.59
N ASP A 31 -8.90 18.62 -35.93
CA ASP A 31 -9.50 19.60 -36.84
C ASP A 31 -10.18 18.97 -38.06
N ASP A 32 -10.24 17.64 -38.12
CA ASP A 32 -10.84 16.83 -39.20
C ASP A 32 -10.20 17.11 -40.59
N SER A 33 -9.00 17.68 -40.65
CA SER A 33 -8.30 17.88 -41.89
C SER A 33 -7.63 16.59 -42.38
N VAL A 34 -7.55 16.41 -43.73
CA VAL A 34 -6.82 15.27 -44.30
C VAL A 34 -5.33 15.38 -43.94
N ILE A 35 -4.77 14.31 -43.39
CA ILE A 35 -3.36 14.24 -43.05
C ILE A 35 -2.54 13.98 -44.32
N ALA A 36 -1.87 14.99 -44.81
CA ALA A 36 -1.06 14.90 -46.05
C ALA A 36 0.44 14.71 -45.77
N GLY A 37 0.83 14.23 -44.59
CA GLY A 37 2.26 14.14 -44.26
C GLY A 37 2.52 13.45 -42.92
N THR A 38 3.32 14.09 -42.07
CA THR A 38 3.74 13.59 -40.79
C THR A 38 2.93 14.19 -39.66
N LEU A 39 2.40 13.37 -38.78
CA LEU A 39 1.80 13.75 -37.51
C LEU A 39 2.82 13.53 -36.37
N ASN A 40 3.18 14.61 -35.68
CA ASN A 40 4.05 14.50 -34.52
C ASN A 40 3.23 14.34 -33.25
N THR A 41 3.57 13.33 -32.46
CA THR A 41 2.84 13.02 -31.23
C THR A 41 3.76 12.43 -30.16
N THR A 42 3.20 12.17 -29.00
CA THR A 42 3.91 11.58 -27.88
C THR A 42 3.13 10.37 -27.33
N ILE A 43 3.87 9.44 -26.79
CA ILE A 43 3.35 8.31 -26.04
C ILE A 43 4.26 8.08 -24.82
N ARG A 44 3.77 7.55 -23.72
CA ARG A 44 4.60 7.23 -22.56
C ARG A 44 5.20 5.82 -22.68
N THR A 45 6.18 5.52 -21.84
CA THR A 45 6.73 4.16 -21.75
C THR A 45 5.62 3.17 -21.43
N ASN A 46 5.59 2.08 -22.18
CA ASN A 46 4.59 0.99 -22.08
C ASN A 46 3.11 1.45 -22.22
N GLU A 47 2.86 2.72 -22.49
CA GLU A 47 1.50 3.23 -22.71
C GLU A 47 0.90 2.57 -23.94
N ARG A 48 -0.39 2.30 -23.86
CA ARG A 48 -1.20 1.68 -24.89
C ARG A 48 -2.29 2.66 -25.30
N ARG A 49 -2.22 3.19 -26.51
CA ARG A 49 -3.19 4.18 -27.01
C ARG A 49 -3.80 3.74 -28.33
N ALA A 50 -5.13 3.82 -28.40
CA ALA A 50 -5.85 3.46 -29.61
C ALA A 50 -5.42 4.34 -30.80
N LEU A 51 -5.33 3.75 -31.98
CA LEU A 51 -4.97 4.50 -33.19
C LEU A 51 -5.97 5.61 -33.50
N SER A 52 -7.24 5.43 -33.11
CA SER A 52 -8.30 6.42 -33.19
C SER A 52 -8.05 7.69 -32.38
N GLU A 53 -7.14 7.65 -31.38
CA GLU A 53 -6.74 8.84 -30.63
C GLU A 53 -5.78 9.75 -31.39
N TYR A 54 -5.15 9.23 -32.44
CA TYR A 54 -4.19 9.97 -33.28
C TYR A 54 -4.79 10.36 -34.62
N VAL A 55 -5.57 9.46 -35.22
CA VAL A 55 -6.14 9.66 -36.56
C VAL A 55 -7.60 9.23 -36.59
N SER A 56 -8.42 9.90 -37.38
CA SER A 56 -9.77 9.47 -37.70
C SER A 56 -9.83 8.89 -39.10
N TYR A 57 -10.70 7.91 -39.29
CA TYR A 57 -10.98 7.31 -40.58
C TYR A 57 -12.19 8.01 -41.20
N TYR A 58 -12.08 8.40 -42.46
CA TYR A 58 -13.17 8.97 -43.22
C TYR A 58 -13.28 8.26 -44.57
N ASP A 59 -14.50 7.90 -44.91
CA ASP A 59 -14.85 7.34 -46.18
C ASP A 59 -16.01 8.13 -46.83
N ASP A 60 -16.06 8.20 -48.16
CA ASP A 60 -17.12 8.97 -48.84
C ASP A 60 -18.50 8.28 -48.65
N PRO A 61 -19.48 8.93 -48.04
CA PRO A 61 -20.81 8.30 -47.82
C PRO A 61 -21.56 7.97 -49.14
N ASN A 62 -21.04 8.43 -50.28
CA ASN A 62 -21.59 8.06 -51.59
C ASN A 62 -20.82 6.89 -52.24
N ASP A 63 -19.89 6.32 -51.50
CA ASP A 63 -19.23 5.08 -51.92
C ASP A 63 -20.15 3.89 -51.73
N ASP A 64 -19.91 2.86 -52.53
CA ASP A 64 -20.76 1.65 -52.55
C ASP A 64 -20.35 0.56 -51.54
N ASP A 65 -19.50 0.90 -50.57
CA ASP A 65 -19.12 0.00 -49.49
C ASP A 65 -19.67 0.37 -48.10
N ASN A 66 -19.15 -0.18 -47.04
CA ASN A 66 -19.75 -0.04 -45.71
C ASN A 66 -19.23 1.17 -44.92
N ASN A 67 -18.38 1.99 -45.48
CA ASN A 67 -17.73 3.14 -44.80
C ASN A 67 -17.00 2.78 -43.48
N LEU A 68 -16.52 1.55 -43.37
CA LEU A 68 -15.79 1.05 -42.20
C LEU A 68 -14.40 0.55 -42.58
N PRO A 69 -13.39 0.75 -41.72
CA PRO A 69 -12.08 0.17 -41.96
C PRO A 69 -12.19 -1.36 -41.97
N SER A 70 -11.42 -2.02 -42.81
CA SER A 70 -11.33 -3.47 -42.85
C SER A 70 -9.95 -3.99 -42.54
N SER A 71 -8.92 -3.18 -42.75
CA SER A 71 -7.53 -3.53 -42.50
C SER A 71 -6.67 -2.31 -42.24
N VAL A 72 -5.65 -2.48 -41.43
CA VAL A 72 -4.59 -1.48 -41.20
C VAL A 72 -3.26 -2.09 -41.57
N LYS A 73 -2.47 -1.40 -42.37
CA LYS A 73 -1.06 -1.70 -42.60
C LYS A 73 -0.19 -0.77 -41.79
N VAL A 74 0.86 -1.37 -41.21
CA VAL A 74 1.88 -0.61 -40.47
C VAL A 74 3.24 -1.01 -40.97
N ARG A 75 4.13 -0.03 -41.13
CA ARG A 75 5.55 -0.24 -41.39
C ARG A 75 6.39 0.84 -40.71
N THR A 76 7.67 0.64 -40.62
CA THR A 76 8.61 1.63 -40.08
C THR A 76 9.66 2.00 -41.11
N SER A 77 10.12 3.24 -41.08
CA SER A 77 11.22 3.72 -41.95
C SER A 77 12.61 3.52 -41.34
N GLY A 78 12.69 3.05 -40.10
CA GLY A 78 13.92 2.86 -39.33
C GLY A 78 13.72 1.87 -38.18
N ALA A 79 14.75 1.70 -37.35
CA ALA A 79 14.62 0.94 -36.11
C ALA A 79 13.64 1.66 -35.18
N THR A 80 12.71 0.92 -34.62
CA THR A 80 11.76 1.41 -33.62
C THR A 80 11.63 0.39 -32.49
N THR A 81 11.30 0.88 -31.32
CA THR A 81 10.96 0.07 -30.14
C THR A 81 9.47 0.12 -29.83
N LEU A 82 8.70 0.87 -30.66
CA LEU A 82 7.24 0.90 -30.59
C LEU A 82 6.64 -0.45 -31.00
N GLY A 83 5.51 -0.80 -30.44
CA GLY A 83 4.73 -1.96 -30.79
C GLY A 83 3.35 -1.60 -31.35
N ILE A 84 2.71 -2.58 -32.00
CA ILE A 84 1.30 -2.54 -32.36
C ILE A 84 0.60 -3.68 -31.65
N GLU A 85 -0.51 -3.39 -31.02
CA GLU A 85 -1.35 -4.38 -30.38
C GLU A 85 -2.71 -4.49 -31.08
N VAL A 86 -3.10 -5.72 -31.38
CA VAL A 86 -4.42 -6.08 -31.89
C VAL A 86 -4.87 -7.33 -31.17
N ASP A 87 -6.12 -7.37 -30.70
CA ASP A 87 -6.68 -8.51 -29.96
C ASP A 87 -5.85 -8.94 -28.73
N GLY A 88 -5.21 -7.97 -28.05
CA GLY A 88 -4.35 -8.24 -26.88
C GLY A 88 -2.96 -8.82 -27.22
N VAL A 89 -2.61 -8.93 -28.50
CA VAL A 89 -1.29 -9.42 -28.93
C VAL A 89 -0.43 -8.26 -29.40
N VAL A 90 0.65 -7.99 -28.67
CA VAL A 90 1.64 -6.98 -29.03
C VAL A 90 2.62 -7.54 -30.05
N THR A 91 2.72 -6.88 -31.17
CA THR A 91 3.65 -7.19 -32.24
C THR A 91 4.70 -6.09 -32.34
N ASN A 92 5.98 -6.45 -32.14
CA ASN A 92 7.07 -5.50 -32.33
C ASN A 92 7.26 -5.21 -33.82
N LEU A 93 7.46 -3.93 -34.13
CA LEU A 93 7.65 -3.49 -35.50
C LEU A 93 9.12 -3.68 -35.92
N ASP A 94 9.35 -4.47 -36.96
CA ASP A 94 10.67 -4.64 -37.56
C ASP A 94 10.82 -3.70 -38.76
N SER A 95 11.97 -3.05 -38.85
CA SER A 95 12.28 -1.97 -39.82
C SER A 95 12.20 -2.35 -41.29
N ALA A 96 11.92 -3.59 -41.62
CA ALA A 96 11.92 -4.07 -43.01
C ALA A 96 10.61 -4.73 -43.47
N VAL A 97 9.61 -4.86 -42.61
CA VAL A 97 8.43 -5.68 -42.90
C VAL A 97 7.15 -4.86 -42.70
N GLU A 98 6.38 -4.74 -43.78
CA GLU A 98 5.00 -4.26 -43.73
C GLU A 98 4.15 -5.36 -43.05
N GLN A 99 3.43 -4.94 -42.00
CA GLN A 99 2.50 -5.81 -41.29
C GLN A 99 1.06 -5.37 -41.60
N SER A 100 0.14 -6.32 -41.68
CA SER A 100 -1.26 -6.04 -41.95
C SER A 100 -2.15 -6.70 -40.89
N PHE A 101 -3.08 -5.94 -40.38
CA PHE A 101 -4.01 -6.34 -39.36
C PHE A 101 -5.44 -6.16 -39.85
N ASN A 102 -6.31 -7.15 -39.65
CA ASN A 102 -7.74 -6.99 -39.91
C ASN A 102 -8.36 -6.31 -38.69
N VAL A 103 -9.09 -5.23 -38.92
CA VAL A 103 -9.75 -4.44 -37.87
C VAL A 103 -11.11 -3.98 -38.36
N GLU A 104 -12.06 -3.80 -37.46
CA GLU A 104 -13.38 -3.23 -37.76
C GLU A 104 -13.48 -1.75 -37.31
N SER A 105 -12.55 -1.33 -36.44
CA SER A 105 -12.41 0.04 -35.96
C SER A 105 -10.94 0.38 -35.70
N LEU A 106 -10.60 1.64 -35.74
CA LEU A 106 -9.30 2.12 -35.25
C LEU A 106 -9.18 2.10 -33.72
N ASP A 107 -10.28 1.84 -33.01
CA ASP A 107 -10.30 1.57 -31.57
C ASP A 107 -9.77 0.18 -31.22
N ASP A 108 -9.72 -0.73 -32.18
CA ASP A 108 -9.30 -2.13 -31.97
C ASP A 108 -7.79 -2.32 -32.16
N ILE A 109 -7.10 -1.29 -32.63
CA ILE A 109 -5.64 -1.32 -32.86
C ILE A 109 -4.98 -0.23 -32.02
N PHE A 110 -3.94 -0.62 -31.29
CA PHE A 110 -3.24 0.27 -30.35
C PHE A 110 -1.78 0.42 -30.76
N VAL A 111 -1.26 1.62 -30.61
CA VAL A 111 0.18 1.86 -30.59
C VAL A 111 0.65 1.66 -29.14
N VAL A 112 1.73 0.91 -28.98
CA VAL A 112 2.33 0.61 -27.68
C VAL A 112 3.67 1.34 -27.60
N GLY A 113 3.81 2.17 -26.59
CA GLY A 113 5.05 2.90 -26.32
C GLY A 113 6.20 1.96 -26.01
N SER A 114 7.41 2.39 -26.30
CA SER A 114 8.63 1.68 -25.95
C SER A 114 8.71 1.38 -24.44
N ASN A 115 9.45 0.35 -24.05
CA ASN A 115 9.74 0.06 -22.64
C ASN A 115 10.79 1.00 -22.04
N GLY A 116 11.25 2.01 -22.76
CA GLY A 116 12.19 3.04 -22.32
C GLY A 116 11.98 4.33 -23.04
N VAL A 117 12.40 5.43 -22.40
CA VAL A 117 12.32 6.79 -22.99
C VAL A 117 13.13 6.86 -24.27
N SER A 118 12.54 7.37 -25.34
CA SER A 118 13.26 7.59 -26.59
C SER A 118 14.02 8.90 -26.59
N ASN A 119 15.23 8.92 -27.17
CA ASN A 119 16.04 10.14 -27.33
C ASN A 119 15.61 11.00 -28.53
N GLY A 120 14.61 10.56 -29.28
CA GLY A 120 14.07 11.23 -30.45
C GLY A 120 12.79 10.56 -30.92
N ALA A 121 12.16 11.14 -31.92
CA ALA A 121 10.96 10.55 -32.49
C ALA A 121 11.27 9.24 -33.23
N GLU A 122 10.44 8.25 -33.01
CA GLU A 122 10.41 6.98 -33.75
C GLU A 122 9.24 7.07 -34.73
N SER A 123 9.49 6.69 -36.00
CA SER A 123 8.50 6.88 -37.05
C SER A 123 7.84 5.56 -37.43
N ILE A 124 6.53 5.55 -37.40
CA ILE A 124 5.71 4.53 -38.01
C ILE A 124 4.86 5.12 -39.13
N GLU A 125 4.64 4.35 -40.18
CA GLU A 125 3.72 4.71 -41.25
C GLU A 125 2.52 3.79 -41.22
N ILE A 126 1.34 4.36 -41.35
CA ILE A 126 0.06 3.63 -41.34
C ILE A 126 -0.69 3.90 -42.65
N ALA A 127 -1.41 2.89 -43.13
CA ALA A 127 -2.41 3.00 -44.15
C ALA A 127 -3.61 2.15 -43.77
N VAL A 128 -4.81 2.65 -44.01
CA VAL A 128 -6.07 1.96 -43.70
C VAL A 128 -6.79 1.65 -44.96
N ALA A 129 -7.42 0.49 -45.04
CA ALA A 129 -8.25 0.10 -46.16
C ALA A 129 -9.71 -0.02 -45.74
N ASP A 130 -10.58 0.30 -46.69
CA ASP A 130 -11.91 -0.29 -46.80
C ASP A 130 -11.81 -1.72 -47.40
N ARG A 131 -12.82 -2.22 -48.03
CA ARG A 131 -12.81 -3.54 -48.68
C ARG A 131 -12.05 -3.61 -50.02
N GLY A 132 -11.52 -2.52 -50.53
CA GLY A 132 -10.91 -2.52 -51.87
C GLY A 132 -9.84 -1.47 -52.14
N ALA A 133 -9.84 -0.37 -51.39
CA ALA A 133 -8.91 0.72 -51.57
C ALA A 133 -8.12 1.03 -50.28
N TRP A 134 -6.94 1.62 -50.42
CA TRP A 134 -6.09 2.02 -49.31
C TRP A 134 -5.97 3.52 -49.25
N THR A 135 -5.94 4.10 -48.02
CA THR A 135 -5.54 5.49 -47.81
C THR A 135 -4.12 5.72 -48.32
N GLN A 136 -3.73 6.96 -48.46
CA GLN A 136 -2.31 7.29 -48.53
C GLN A 136 -1.64 6.93 -47.21
N TRP A 137 -0.35 6.63 -47.27
CA TRP A 137 0.46 6.41 -46.07
C TRP A 137 0.57 7.71 -45.28
N VAL A 138 0.27 7.62 -43.97
CA VAL A 138 0.44 8.70 -42.99
C VAL A 138 1.57 8.30 -42.06
N GLN A 139 2.53 9.18 -41.86
CA GLN A 139 3.63 8.97 -40.93
C GLN A 139 3.25 9.55 -39.55
N LEU A 140 3.41 8.75 -38.54
CA LEU A 140 3.34 9.14 -37.14
C LEU A 140 4.76 9.18 -36.58
N ASP A 141 5.24 10.35 -36.21
CA ASP A 141 6.50 10.53 -35.51
C ASP A 141 6.19 10.63 -34.01
N MET A 142 6.57 9.59 -33.27
CA MET A 142 6.22 9.44 -31.86
C MET A 142 7.45 9.51 -30.97
N THR A 143 7.40 10.36 -29.97
CA THR A 143 8.43 10.41 -28.92
C THR A 143 7.91 9.73 -27.68
N THR A 144 8.64 8.70 -27.21
CA THR A 144 8.30 8.03 -25.97
C THR A 144 8.84 8.80 -24.78
N GLY A 145 7.96 9.38 -24.00
CA GLY A 145 8.26 10.04 -22.73
C GLY A 145 8.28 9.05 -21.55
N ALA A 146 8.83 9.47 -20.42
CA ALA A 146 8.73 8.68 -19.20
C ALA A 146 7.27 8.60 -18.72
N ASN A 147 6.86 7.43 -18.26
CA ASN A 147 5.68 7.26 -17.44
C ASN A 147 6.03 7.63 -16.00
N ALA A 148 5.17 8.37 -15.31
CA ALA A 148 5.32 8.60 -13.88
C ALA A 148 4.74 7.40 -13.14
N LEU A 149 5.56 6.75 -12.33
CA LEU A 149 5.11 5.58 -11.58
C LEU A 149 4.10 5.97 -10.50
N PRO A 150 3.06 5.17 -10.29
CA PRO A 150 2.08 5.42 -9.24
C PRO A 150 2.70 5.27 -7.85
N THR A 151 2.26 6.10 -6.93
CA THR A 151 2.79 6.19 -5.56
C THR A 151 1.69 6.19 -4.51
N LEU A 152 2.04 5.85 -3.28
CA LEU A 152 1.19 6.05 -2.11
C LEU A 152 1.48 7.40 -1.46
N ASN A 153 0.43 8.14 -1.09
CA ASN A 153 0.55 9.42 -0.39
C ASN A 153 0.77 9.26 1.11
N ASN A 154 0.42 8.11 1.67
CA ASN A 154 0.55 7.80 3.08
C ASN A 154 1.15 6.40 3.25
N ASN A 155 2.00 6.27 4.24
CA ASN A 155 2.65 5.02 4.63
C ASN A 155 2.20 4.53 6.01
N ALA A 156 1.13 5.12 6.56
CA ALA A 156 0.53 4.70 7.81
C ALA A 156 -0.97 4.97 7.80
N THR A 157 -1.73 4.09 8.42
CA THR A 157 -3.19 4.25 8.62
C THR A 157 -3.62 3.62 9.92
N ASN A 158 -4.70 4.13 10.50
CA ASN A 158 -5.33 3.59 11.70
C ASN A 158 -6.75 3.11 11.37
N LEU A 159 -7.10 1.93 11.83
CA LEU A 159 -8.39 1.28 11.62
C LEU A 159 -9.18 1.25 12.93
N GLU A 160 -10.50 1.34 12.82
CA GLU A 160 -11.36 1.03 13.95
C GLU A 160 -11.35 -0.47 14.27
N LEU A 161 -11.40 -0.79 15.57
CA LEU A 161 -11.46 -2.17 16.03
C LEU A 161 -12.62 -2.94 15.39
N ASN A 162 -12.35 -4.15 15.00
CA ASN A 162 -13.35 -5.10 14.49
C ASN A 162 -14.14 -4.64 13.25
N THR A 163 -13.73 -3.54 12.60
CA THR A 163 -14.46 -2.92 11.49
C THR A 163 -13.77 -3.21 10.17
N TRP A 164 -14.55 -3.65 9.17
CA TRP A 164 -14.08 -3.80 7.81
C TRP A 164 -14.04 -2.45 7.10
N THR A 165 -12.87 -2.07 6.62
CA THR A 165 -12.63 -0.83 5.86
C THR A 165 -12.08 -1.17 4.49
N LEU A 166 -12.51 -0.44 3.46
CA LEU A 166 -11.91 -0.54 2.13
C LEU A 166 -10.47 -0.02 2.17
N LEU A 167 -9.55 -0.76 1.57
CA LEU A 167 -8.15 -0.34 1.52
C LEU A 167 -7.98 0.97 0.73
N SER A 168 -8.81 1.20 -0.29
CA SER A 168 -8.86 2.46 -1.03
C SER A 168 -9.27 3.68 -0.20
N ASP A 169 -9.99 3.47 0.91
CA ASP A 169 -10.45 4.58 1.76
C ASP A 169 -9.35 5.05 2.72
N VAL A 170 -8.37 4.17 2.98
CA VAL A 170 -7.28 4.42 3.93
C VAL A 170 -5.93 4.66 3.25
N LEU A 171 -5.73 4.14 2.04
CA LEU A 171 -4.54 4.39 1.24
C LEU A 171 -4.79 5.54 0.26
N GLY A 172 -4.07 6.63 0.42
CA GLY A 172 -4.03 7.68 -0.59
C GLY A 172 -3.15 7.24 -1.76
N VAL A 173 -3.70 7.21 -2.95
CA VAL A 173 -2.96 6.92 -4.18
C VAL A 173 -2.73 8.18 -4.98
N ASN A 174 -1.59 8.27 -5.66
CA ASN A 174 -1.27 9.38 -6.54
C ASN A 174 -0.52 8.88 -7.76
N ASP A 175 -0.91 9.43 -8.89
CA ASP A 175 -0.17 9.34 -10.13
C ASP A 175 0.00 10.73 -10.70
N THR A 176 1.23 11.11 -11.07
CA THR A 176 1.54 12.48 -11.54
C THR A 176 1.01 12.73 -12.95
N ASP A 177 0.89 11.67 -13.74
CA ASP A 177 0.35 11.74 -15.10
C ASP A 177 -1.18 11.70 -15.11
N GLY A 178 -1.79 11.37 -13.96
CA GLY A 178 -3.23 11.29 -13.77
C GLY A 178 -3.83 9.95 -14.19
N ASP A 179 -3.00 8.92 -14.30
CA ASP A 179 -3.46 7.59 -14.69
C ASP A 179 -4.26 6.91 -13.58
N THR A 180 -5.19 6.07 -14.00
CA THR A 180 -6.03 5.34 -13.07
C THR A 180 -5.33 4.06 -12.61
N ILE A 181 -5.26 3.85 -11.30
CA ILE A 181 -4.73 2.60 -10.76
C ILE A 181 -5.60 1.43 -11.20
N GLN A 182 -5.02 0.50 -11.96
CA GLN A 182 -5.69 -0.64 -12.56
C GLN A 182 -5.47 -1.94 -11.82
N ALA A 183 -4.36 -2.05 -11.09
CA ALA A 183 -4.09 -3.22 -10.27
C ALA A 183 -3.27 -2.86 -9.04
N ILE A 184 -3.30 -3.73 -8.07
CA ILE A 184 -2.51 -3.65 -6.84
C ILE A 184 -1.86 -5.00 -6.58
N ARG A 185 -0.61 -4.99 -6.15
CA ARG A 185 0.01 -6.11 -5.44
C ARG A 185 0.07 -5.78 -3.96
N PHE A 186 -0.31 -6.74 -3.19
CA PHE A 186 -0.43 -6.65 -1.75
C PHE A 186 0.25 -7.85 -1.12
N GLU A 187 1.11 -7.61 -0.13
CA GLU A 187 1.80 -8.64 0.63
C GLU A 187 1.74 -8.28 2.11
N ASN A 188 1.11 -9.14 2.90
CA ASN A 188 1.17 -9.03 4.35
C ASN A 188 2.49 -9.62 4.84
N THR A 189 3.37 -8.78 5.38
CA THR A 189 4.67 -9.20 5.94
C THR A 189 4.66 -9.35 7.46
N GLY A 190 3.51 -9.11 8.08
CA GLY A 190 3.32 -9.09 9.51
C GLY A 190 3.02 -10.46 10.13
N THR A 191 2.46 -10.41 11.33
CA THR A 191 2.21 -11.59 12.19
C THR A 191 0.77 -12.10 12.14
N ASP A 192 -0.02 -11.71 11.13
CA ASP A 192 -1.45 -12.06 10.98
C ASP A 192 -2.35 -11.49 12.08
N THR A 193 -2.02 -10.34 12.62
CA THR A 193 -2.84 -9.67 13.62
C THR A 193 -4.08 -9.01 13.01
N LEU A 194 -3.96 -8.53 11.76
CA LEU A 194 -5.06 -7.95 11.01
C LEU A 194 -5.61 -8.96 9.99
N SER A 195 -6.86 -8.81 9.64
CA SER A 195 -7.51 -9.67 8.66
C SER A 195 -7.72 -8.91 7.35
N TYR A 196 -7.33 -9.52 6.25
CA TYR A 196 -7.51 -8.96 4.91
C TYR A 196 -8.45 -9.85 4.10
N SER A 197 -9.24 -9.26 3.23
CA SER A 197 -10.22 -10.00 2.44
C SER A 197 -10.49 -9.34 1.10
N ILE A 198 -10.72 -10.15 0.07
CA ILE A 198 -11.29 -9.69 -1.19
C ILE A 198 -12.82 -9.80 -1.09
N SER A 199 -13.52 -8.70 -1.36
CA SER A 199 -14.99 -8.65 -1.36
C SER A 199 -15.64 -9.19 -0.07
N ARG A 200 -14.93 -9.18 1.06
CA ARG A 200 -15.35 -9.73 2.37
C ARG A 200 -15.71 -11.22 2.35
N ARG A 201 -15.18 -12.00 1.41
CA ARG A 201 -15.59 -13.41 1.20
C ARG A 201 -14.51 -14.44 1.50
N GLY A 202 -13.30 -14.02 1.77
CA GLY A 202 -12.18 -14.92 2.08
C GLY A 202 -11.07 -14.13 2.72
N TYR A 203 -10.29 -14.76 3.57
CA TYR A 203 -9.11 -14.15 4.16
C TYR A 203 -7.92 -14.32 3.22
N LEU A 204 -7.06 -13.33 3.19
CA LEU A 204 -5.78 -13.40 2.51
C LEU A 204 -4.72 -13.91 3.51
N ASP A 205 -3.91 -14.85 3.07
CA ASP A 205 -2.85 -15.41 3.91
C ASP A 205 -1.66 -14.45 4.00
N SER A 206 -0.94 -14.48 5.11
CA SER A 206 0.31 -13.73 5.28
C SER A 206 1.42 -14.29 4.39
N ASN A 207 2.39 -13.43 4.08
CA ASN A 207 3.57 -13.76 3.25
C ASN A 207 3.23 -14.32 1.85
N VAL A 208 2.03 -14.01 1.35
CA VAL A 208 1.59 -14.30 -0.01
C VAL A 208 1.34 -12.99 -0.73
N SER A 209 1.93 -12.85 -1.91
CA SER A 209 1.67 -11.71 -2.77
C SER A 209 0.41 -11.95 -3.59
N TYR A 210 -0.53 -11.03 -3.53
CA TYR A 210 -1.78 -11.04 -4.29
C TYR A 210 -1.74 -9.94 -5.33
N GLU A 211 -2.13 -10.27 -6.56
CA GLU A 211 -2.36 -9.30 -7.62
C GLU A 211 -3.87 -9.19 -7.84
N LEU A 212 -4.39 -7.99 -7.67
CA LEU A 212 -5.83 -7.72 -7.65
C LEU A 212 -6.18 -6.63 -8.68
N PRO A 213 -7.30 -6.77 -9.37
CA PRO A 213 -7.67 -5.85 -10.46
C PRO A 213 -8.14 -4.47 -9.98
N SER A 214 -8.30 -4.27 -8.66
CA SER A 214 -8.75 -2.99 -8.12
C SER A 214 -8.56 -2.93 -6.61
N LEU A 215 -8.19 -1.73 -6.12
CA LEU A 215 -8.20 -1.41 -4.67
C LEU A 215 -9.62 -1.44 -4.07
N LYS A 216 -10.65 -1.24 -4.90
CA LYS A 216 -12.05 -1.10 -4.44
C LYS A 216 -12.65 -2.38 -3.87
N ASP A 217 -12.01 -3.52 -4.07
CA ASP A 217 -12.51 -4.81 -3.58
C ASP A 217 -11.66 -5.37 -2.43
N VAL A 218 -10.58 -4.67 -2.04
CA VAL A 218 -9.71 -5.11 -0.95
C VAL A 218 -10.18 -4.47 0.35
N TYR A 219 -10.51 -5.32 1.31
CA TYR A 219 -10.92 -4.92 2.66
C TYR A 219 -9.87 -5.32 3.66
N VAL A 220 -9.62 -4.44 4.61
CA VAL A 220 -8.85 -4.73 5.81
C VAL A 220 -9.77 -4.62 7.02
N ARG A 221 -9.62 -5.53 7.98
CA ARG A 221 -10.37 -5.49 9.23
C ARG A 221 -9.45 -5.21 10.39
N GLY A 222 -9.80 -4.21 11.18
CA GLY A 222 -9.14 -3.94 12.44
C GLY A 222 -9.25 -5.15 13.38
N HIS A 223 -8.23 -5.35 14.18
CA HIS A 223 -8.17 -6.41 15.20
C HIS A 223 -9.23 -6.19 16.31
N THR A 224 -9.37 -7.12 17.22
CA THR A 224 -10.27 -7.00 18.38
C THR A 224 -9.67 -6.21 19.54
N SER A 225 -8.39 -5.93 19.49
CA SER A 225 -7.61 -5.10 20.42
C SER A 225 -6.58 -4.30 19.61
N PHE A 226 -5.82 -3.43 20.25
CA PHE A 226 -4.71 -2.76 19.61
C PHE A 226 -3.78 -3.75 18.90
N ALA A 227 -3.45 -3.45 17.69
CA ALA A 227 -2.51 -4.22 16.88
C ALA A 227 -1.85 -3.32 15.83
N GLU A 228 -0.59 -3.61 15.54
CA GLU A 228 0.16 -2.93 14.49
C GLU A 228 0.80 -3.98 13.57
N GLU A 229 0.71 -3.73 12.27
CA GLU A 229 1.26 -4.62 11.26
C GLU A 229 1.79 -3.82 10.09
N THR A 230 2.80 -4.34 9.42
CA THR A 230 3.31 -3.76 8.19
C THR A 230 2.86 -4.59 7.00
N VAL A 231 2.30 -3.92 6.00
CA VAL A 231 1.97 -4.51 4.71
C VAL A 231 2.78 -3.83 3.63
N ARG A 232 3.08 -4.58 2.58
CA ARG A 232 3.72 -4.03 1.39
C ARG A 232 2.71 -3.91 0.28
N VAL A 233 2.74 -2.77 -0.37
CA VAL A 233 1.80 -2.42 -1.45
C VAL A 233 2.59 -1.96 -2.66
N GLN A 234 2.19 -2.42 -3.83
CA GLN A 234 2.70 -1.95 -5.11
C GLN A 234 1.50 -1.68 -6.02
N LEU A 235 1.49 -0.54 -6.67
CA LEU A 235 0.40 -0.07 -7.52
C LEU A 235 0.77 -0.22 -9.00
N TYR A 236 -0.23 -0.47 -9.84
CA TYR A 236 -0.11 -0.54 -11.29
C TYR A 236 -1.04 0.48 -11.95
N ASP A 237 -0.51 1.36 -12.78
CA ASP A 237 -1.23 2.44 -13.46
C ASP A 237 -1.84 2.02 -14.81
N GLY A 238 -1.63 0.77 -15.22
CA GLY A 238 -2.02 0.26 -16.52
C GLY A 238 -0.84 0.13 -17.49
N TYR A 239 0.31 0.69 -17.15
CA TYR A 239 1.53 0.71 -17.96
C TYR A 239 2.72 0.13 -17.21
N GLU A 240 2.95 0.58 -15.99
CA GLU A 240 4.10 0.16 -15.18
C GLU A 240 3.70 -0.04 -13.71
N TRP A 241 4.45 -0.91 -13.03
CA TRP A 241 4.34 -1.08 -11.59
C TRP A 241 5.19 -0.03 -10.88
N GLY A 242 4.59 0.69 -9.92
CA GLY A 242 5.31 1.55 -8.99
C GLY A 242 6.28 0.78 -8.10
N GLU A 243 6.95 1.49 -7.20
CA GLU A 243 7.82 0.86 -6.20
C GLU A 243 7.01 0.21 -5.08
N TRP A 244 7.56 -0.87 -4.50
CA TRP A 244 7.01 -1.45 -3.29
C TRP A 244 7.11 -0.46 -2.12
N THR A 245 5.98 -0.18 -1.48
CA THR A 245 5.89 0.74 -0.34
C THR A 245 5.40 -0.01 0.88
N ASP A 246 6.13 0.12 1.99
CA ASP A 246 5.73 -0.40 3.28
C ASP A 246 4.69 0.55 3.91
N VAL A 247 3.57 -0.01 4.33
CA VAL A 247 2.48 0.70 4.99
C VAL A 247 2.28 0.12 6.37
N THR A 248 2.40 0.96 7.39
CA THR A 248 2.04 0.59 8.76
C THR A 248 0.53 0.72 8.94
N VAL A 249 -0.11 -0.37 9.31
CA VAL A 249 -1.54 -0.43 9.59
C VAL A 249 -1.71 -0.70 11.09
N THR A 250 -2.28 0.26 11.80
CA THR A 250 -2.62 0.11 13.21
C THR A 250 -4.11 -0.14 13.36
N SER A 251 -4.50 -0.82 14.42
CA SER A 251 -5.90 -1.03 14.79
C SER A 251 -6.10 -0.59 16.22
N GLY A 252 -7.06 0.30 16.46
CA GLY A 252 -7.31 0.87 17.77
C GLY A 252 -6.29 1.93 18.16
N THR A 253 -6.33 2.30 19.42
CA THR A 253 -5.40 3.27 20.01
C THR A 253 -4.71 2.64 21.20
N ASN A 254 -3.40 2.84 21.34
CA ASN A 254 -2.66 2.52 22.54
C ASN A 254 -2.31 3.85 23.27
N VAL A 255 -2.76 4.00 24.49
CA VAL A 255 -2.46 5.13 25.35
C VAL A 255 -1.46 4.67 26.40
N ALA A 256 -0.30 5.32 26.44
CA ALA A 256 0.73 4.94 27.40
C ALA A 256 0.17 4.95 28.85
N PRO A 257 0.44 3.87 29.62
CA PRO A 257 -0.04 3.78 30.99
C PRO A 257 0.61 4.80 31.92
N GLU A 258 0.05 4.99 33.10
CA GLU A 258 0.52 5.97 34.10
C GLU A 258 0.86 5.30 35.43
N LEU A 259 1.90 5.79 36.09
CA LEU A 259 2.17 5.49 37.50
C LEU A 259 1.51 6.54 38.39
N ARG A 260 0.73 6.07 39.34
CA ARG A 260 0.01 6.92 40.28
C ARG A 260 0.37 6.62 41.74
N SER A 261 0.32 7.61 42.57
CA SER A 261 0.50 7.50 44.00
C SER A 261 -0.66 6.69 44.62
N VAL A 262 -0.32 5.71 45.46
CA VAL A 262 -1.32 4.94 46.23
C VAL A 262 -2.05 5.80 47.24
N SER A 263 -1.42 6.89 47.73
CA SER A 263 -1.96 7.73 48.78
C SER A 263 -3.13 8.64 48.35
N ASP A 264 -3.12 9.11 47.10
CA ASP A 264 -4.10 10.10 46.61
C ASP A 264 -4.52 9.90 45.13
N GLY A 265 -3.96 8.88 44.46
CA GLY A 265 -4.25 8.58 43.05
C GLY A 265 -3.69 9.58 42.05
N SER A 266 -2.85 10.52 42.47
CA SER A 266 -2.24 11.50 41.59
C SER A 266 -1.14 10.89 40.73
N LEU A 267 -0.95 11.43 39.50
CA LEU A 267 0.15 11.08 38.63
C LEU A 267 1.50 11.35 39.30
N ILE A 268 2.40 10.37 39.32
CA ILE A 268 3.74 10.56 39.84
C ILE A 268 4.60 11.19 38.73
N GLY A 269 4.73 12.50 38.75
CA GLY A 269 5.51 13.29 37.78
C GLY A 269 6.95 13.56 38.19
N GLY A 270 7.51 12.81 39.16
CA GLY A 270 8.85 13.11 39.69
C GLY A 270 9.36 12.01 40.62
N THR A 271 9.97 12.44 41.77
CA THR A 271 10.56 11.52 42.74
C THR A 271 9.58 11.20 43.87
N LEU A 272 9.38 9.91 44.15
CA LEU A 272 8.65 9.43 45.32
C LEU A 272 9.63 9.10 46.44
N ASN A 273 9.50 9.79 47.57
CA ASN A 273 10.32 9.56 48.75
C ASN A 273 9.62 8.59 49.70
N THR A 274 10.30 7.49 50.09
CA THR A 274 9.74 6.50 51.00
C THR A 274 10.77 5.83 51.87
N THR A 275 10.34 4.97 52.77
CA THR A 275 11.21 4.26 53.71
C THR A 275 10.90 2.76 53.72
N ILE A 276 11.94 1.94 53.93
CA ILE A 276 11.83 0.51 54.16
C ILE A 276 12.76 0.13 55.34
N ARG A 277 12.49 -0.95 56.04
CA ARG A 277 13.39 -1.41 57.11
C ARG A 277 14.45 -2.37 56.52
N THR A 278 15.50 -2.57 57.29
CA THR A 278 16.56 -3.56 56.90
C THR A 278 15.93 -4.94 56.70
N ASN A 279 16.24 -5.58 55.54
CA ASN A 279 15.73 -6.87 55.10
C ASN A 279 14.19 -6.97 55.06
N GLU A 280 13.45 -5.85 55.14
CA GLU A 280 12.02 -5.83 54.97
C GLU A 280 11.69 -6.06 53.48
N LYS A 281 10.63 -6.81 53.24
CA LYS A 281 9.99 -6.95 51.91
C LYS A 281 8.66 -6.22 51.92
N ARG A 282 8.44 -5.33 50.95
CA ARG A 282 7.16 -4.65 50.77
C ARG A 282 6.78 -4.70 49.30
N ALA A 283 5.51 -5.01 49.06
CA ALA A 283 5.00 -5.03 47.70
C ALA A 283 5.11 -3.66 47.03
N LEU A 284 5.46 -3.61 45.78
CA LEU A 284 5.56 -2.38 45.02
C LEU A 284 4.20 -1.65 44.95
N SER A 285 3.10 -2.42 44.94
CA SER A 285 1.72 -1.90 45.02
C SER A 285 1.40 -1.12 46.30
N GLU A 286 2.24 -1.21 47.35
CA GLU A 286 2.08 -0.39 48.55
C GLU A 286 2.58 1.07 48.35
N TYR A 287 3.37 1.29 47.31
CA TYR A 287 3.98 2.60 47.02
C TYR A 287 3.35 3.26 45.79
N ILE A 288 3.08 2.48 44.76
CA ILE A 288 2.58 2.97 43.48
C ILE A 288 1.42 2.11 43.00
N SER A 289 0.58 2.71 42.19
CA SER A 289 -0.46 2.01 41.43
C SER A 289 -0.24 2.21 39.92
N TYR A 290 -0.56 1.19 39.16
CA TYR A 290 -0.60 1.23 37.72
C TYR A 290 -1.99 1.68 37.28
N TYR A 291 -2.07 2.59 36.37
CA TYR A 291 -3.33 3.03 35.75
C TYR A 291 -3.17 2.98 34.25
N ASP A 292 -4.07 2.26 33.65
CA ASP A 292 -4.23 2.25 32.21
C ASP A 292 -5.54 2.89 31.80
N SER A 293 -5.61 3.51 30.64
CA SER A 293 -6.80 4.20 30.21
C SER A 293 -7.91 3.18 29.87
N PRO A 294 -9.13 3.35 30.39
CA PRO A 294 -10.24 2.48 29.98
C PRO A 294 -10.65 2.67 28.51
N ASN A 295 -10.09 3.70 27.86
CA ASN A 295 -10.26 3.93 26.43
C ASN A 295 -9.05 3.42 25.61
N ASP A 296 -8.20 2.63 26.24
CA ASP A 296 -7.11 1.95 25.60
C ASP A 296 -7.62 0.65 24.96
N ASP A 297 -7.17 0.38 23.76
CA ASP A 297 -7.62 -0.75 22.96
C ASP A 297 -6.65 -1.94 23.06
N ASP A 298 -5.62 -1.89 23.93
CA ASP A 298 -4.65 -2.96 24.09
C ASP A 298 -5.21 -4.20 24.81
N GLY A 299 -6.38 -4.08 25.44
CA GLY A 299 -7.11 -5.18 26.06
C GLY A 299 -6.60 -5.59 27.44
N SER A 300 -5.66 -4.85 28.03
CA SER A 300 -5.06 -5.14 29.33
C SER A 300 -4.97 -3.89 30.19
N ASN A 301 -5.54 -3.96 31.42
CA ASN A 301 -5.36 -2.92 32.45
C ASN A 301 -4.31 -3.33 33.48
N MET A 302 -3.36 -4.18 33.10
CA MET A 302 -2.32 -4.73 33.98
C MET A 302 -0.94 -4.53 33.35
N PRO A 303 0.10 -4.22 34.18
CA PRO A 303 1.44 -4.13 33.65
C PRO A 303 1.95 -5.51 33.19
N PHE A 304 2.68 -5.51 32.10
CA PHE A 304 3.27 -6.72 31.51
C PHE A 304 4.73 -6.89 31.89
N ASP A 305 5.49 -5.81 31.82
CA ASP A 305 6.91 -5.81 32.16
C ASP A 305 7.23 -4.65 33.13
N ILE A 306 8.26 -4.86 33.95
CA ILE A 306 8.85 -3.80 34.79
C ILE A 306 10.33 -3.65 34.46
N GLY A 307 10.74 -2.41 34.15
CA GLY A 307 12.12 -1.98 34.08
C GLY A 307 12.55 -1.30 35.39
N PHE A 308 13.77 -1.54 35.84
CA PHE A 308 14.33 -0.84 36.98
C PHE A 308 15.84 -0.60 36.83
N GLN A 309 16.34 0.52 37.38
CA GLN A 309 17.72 0.94 37.25
C GLN A 309 18.13 1.84 38.41
N GLY A 310 19.30 1.63 38.98
CA GLY A 310 19.90 2.54 39.98
C GLY A 310 20.32 3.88 39.34
N VAL A 311 19.92 4.99 39.93
CA VAL A 311 20.15 6.35 39.37
C VAL A 311 21.64 6.74 39.40
N ASN A 312 22.35 6.43 40.50
CA ASN A 312 23.74 6.82 40.70
C ASN A 312 24.69 5.63 40.76
N GLY A 313 24.32 4.52 40.15
CA GLY A 313 25.06 3.25 40.20
C GLY A 313 24.27 2.17 40.93
N ASP A 314 24.96 1.12 41.36
CA ASP A 314 24.31 0.02 42.08
C ASP A 314 23.82 0.48 43.44
N THR A 315 22.63 -0.02 43.84
CA THR A 315 22.03 0.18 45.15
C THR A 315 22.24 -1.08 46.02
N ASN A 316 22.02 -0.94 47.35
CA ASN A 316 21.94 -2.11 48.24
C ASN A 316 20.50 -2.67 48.36
N LEU A 317 19.57 -2.04 47.67
CA LEU A 317 18.18 -2.50 47.55
C LEU A 317 18.07 -3.64 46.55
N GLY A 318 17.08 -4.48 46.74
CA GLY A 318 16.73 -5.56 45.82
C GLY A 318 15.31 -5.45 45.32
N ILE A 319 15.03 -6.02 44.16
CA ILE A 319 13.70 -6.35 43.67
C ILE A 319 13.55 -7.86 43.72
N GLU A 320 12.49 -8.32 44.34
CA GLU A 320 12.11 -9.75 44.34
C GLU A 320 10.86 -9.98 43.51
N ILE A 321 10.98 -10.89 42.55
CA ILE A 321 9.88 -11.36 41.70
C ILE A 321 9.94 -12.90 41.69
N ASN A 322 8.81 -13.54 41.95
CA ASN A 322 8.71 -15.01 42.02
C ASN A 322 9.75 -15.66 42.95
N GLY A 323 10.09 -14.99 44.05
CA GLY A 323 11.05 -15.49 45.04
C GLY A 323 12.53 -15.31 44.66
N VAL A 324 12.83 -14.70 43.52
CA VAL A 324 14.18 -14.41 43.08
C VAL A 324 14.47 -12.92 43.34
N ILE A 325 15.53 -12.68 44.17
CA ILE A 325 15.97 -11.31 44.47
C ILE A 325 17.05 -10.92 43.45
N THR A 326 16.79 -9.80 42.77
CA THR A 326 17.74 -9.14 41.86
C THR A 326 18.17 -7.83 42.46
N THR A 327 19.50 -7.59 42.59
CA THR A 327 20.04 -6.31 43.06
C THR A 327 19.74 -5.22 42.01
N ILE A 328 19.31 -4.05 42.46
CA ILE A 328 19.08 -2.90 41.57
C ILE A 328 20.44 -2.31 41.18
N ALA A 329 20.89 -2.67 39.98
CA ALA A 329 22.15 -2.25 39.43
C ALA A 329 22.06 -0.90 38.70
N GLY A 330 23.20 -0.24 38.50
CA GLY A 330 23.24 1.00 37.72
C GLY A 330 22.93 0.84 36.23
N HIS A 331 22.88 -0.38 35.70
CA HIS A 331 22.41 -0.67 34.37
C HIS A 331 20.97 -1.24 34.45
N GLY A 332 20.12 -0.84 33.51
CA GLY A 332 18.70 -1.22 33.51
C GLY A 332 18.48 -2.73 33.38
N THR A 333 17.47 -3.24 34.04
CA THR A 333 17.00 -4.62 33.93
C THR A 333 15.50 -4.59 33.75
N THR A 334 14.98 -5.42 32.82
CA THR A 334 13.53 -5.56 32.58
C THR A 334 13.12 -7.00 32.89
N LEU A 335 12.01 -7.17 33.61
CA LEU A 335 11.46 -8.46 34.01
C LEU A 335 9.96 -8.48 33.77
N SER A 336 9.44 -9.62 33.31
CA SER A 336 8.00 -9.80 33.13
C SER A 336 7.29 -10.03 34.45
N ILE A 337 6.11 -9.41 34.60
CA ILE A 337 5.28 -9.43 35.80
C ILE A 337 3.81 -9.63 35.40
N ASN A 338 2.98 -10.06 36.36
CA ASN A 338 1.53 -10.14 36.17
C ASN A 338 0.78 -9.17 37.08
N SER A 339 1.42 -8.66 38.12
CA SER A 339 0.84 -7.73 39.10
C SER A 339 1.94 -7.02 39.84
N LEU A 340 1.68 -5.78 40.31
CA LEU A 340 2.55 -5.08 41.23
C LEU A 340 2.58 -5.72 42.63
N ASP A 341 1.58 -6.54 42.97
CA ASP A 341 1.54 -7.29 44.24
C ASP A 341 2.58 -8.42 44.30
N ASP A 342 3.04 -8.88 43.11
CA ASP A 342 4.05 -9.95 42.98
C ASP A 342 5.49 -9.40 42.92
N VAL A 343 5.64 -8.09 42.92
CA VAL A 343 6.92 -7.39 42.89
C VAL A 343 7.20 -6.80 44.25
N PHE A 344 8.28 -7.21 44.89
CA PHE A 344 8.66 -6.72 46.22
C PHE A 344 9.96 -5.92 46.17
N ILE A 345 9.97 -4.76 46.81
CA ILE A 345 11.19 -4.09 47.15
C ILE A 345 11.77 -4.72 48.42
N VAL A 346 13.06 -5.01 48.39
CA VAL A 346 13.78 -5.60 49.50
C VAL A 346 14.75 -4.57 50.06
N GLY A 347 14.57 -4.19 51.32
CA GLY A 347 15.44 -3.25 52.01
C GLY A 347 16.86 -3.78 52.15
N ALA A 348 17.84 -2.87 52.15
CA ALA A 348 19.24 -3.21 52.33
C ALA A 348 19.48 -3.99 53.63
N ALA A 349 20.54 -4.79 53.66
CA ALA A 349 20.94 -5.56 54.87
C ALA A 349 21.37 -4.66 56.04
N THR A 350 21.75 -3.43 55.77
CA THR A 350 22.19 -2.44 56.74
C THR A 350 21.36 -1.16 56.63
N ALA A 351 21.07 -0.51 57.73
CA ALA A 351 20.41 0.81 57.73
C ALA A 351 21.29 1.85 57.07
N SER A 352 20.71 2.69 56.24
CA SER A 352 21.34 3.81 55.56
C SER A 352 20.73 5.12 55.98
N ASN A 353 21.53 6.10 56.30
CA ASN A 353 21.04 7.46 56.60
C ASN A 353 20.79 8.27 55.33
N ASN A 354 21.19 7.77 54.16
CA ASN A 354 21.00 8.37 52.88
C ASN A 354 19.96 7.54 52.09
N ALA A 355 19.15 8.23 51.30
CA ALA A 355 18.24 7.58 50.39
C ALA A 355 19.08 6.93 49.23
N GLU A 356 18.71 5.74 48.85
CA GLU A 356 19.19 5.06 47.64
C GLU A 356 18.11 5.30 46.56
N SER A 357 18.54 5.76 45.39
CA SER A 357 17.66 6.20 44.33
C SER A 357 17.66 5.20 43.20
N PHE A 358 16.51 4.79 42.77
CA PHE A 358 16.33 3.99 41.55
C PHE A 358 15.12 4.43 40.76
N GLU A 359 15.16 4.21 39.45
CA GLU A 359 14.06 4.44 38.53
C GLU A 359 13.31 3.16 38.29
N ILE A 360 11.99 3.26 38.15
CA ILE A 360 11.12 2.20 37.65
C ILE A 360 10.34 2.69 36.45
N GLU A 361 10.03 1.77 35.57
CA GLU A 361 9.24 1.98 34.38
C GLU A 361 8.39 0.73 34.16
N LEU A 362 7.08 0.90 33.95
CA LEU A 362 6.17 -0.21 33.66
C LEU A 362 5.73 -0.15 32.21
N PHE A 363 5.55 -1.31 31.62
CA PHE A 363 5.13 -1.46 30.24
C PHE A 363 3.82 -2.21 30.18
N ASP A 364 2.93 -1.80 29.27
CA ASP A 364 1.75 -2.57 28.91
C ASP A 364 2.12 -3.79 28.03
N ASN A 365 1.12 -4.54 27.59
CA ASN A 365 1.32 -5.74 26.78
C ASN A 365 1.72 -5.47 25.31
N VAL A 366 1.68 -4.22 24.86
CA VAL A 366 2.07 -3.78 23.51
C VAL A 366 3.33 -2.90 23.50
N GLY A 367 3.92 -2.67 24.69
CA GLY A 367 5.23 -2.04 24.86
C GLY A 367 5.19 -0.53 25.07
N ALA A 368 4.00 0.09 25.24
CA ALA A 368 3.99 1.48 25.71
C ALA A 368 4.36 1.55 27.21
N SER A 369 5.01 2.62 27.61
CA SER A 369 5.58 2.73 28.96
C SER A 369 5.03 3.90 29.72
N THR A 370 5.01 3.74 31.07
CA THR A 370 4.67 4.82 32.01
C THR A 370 5.66 5.98 31.98
N GLY A 371 6.78 5.81 31.29
CA GLY A 371 7.95 6.62 31.54
C GLY A 371 8.62 6.27 32.88
N LYS A 372 9.79 6.82 33.12
CA LYS A 372 10.59 6.53 34.32
C LYS A 372 10.15 7.39 35.50
N VAL A 373 9.92 6.73 36.61
CA VAL A 373 9.65 7.36 37.92
C VAL A 373 10.76 7.01 38.89
N GLN A 374 11.33 8.02 39.57
CA GLN A 374 12.37 7.81 40.54
C GLN A 374 11.77 7.53 41.93
N LEU A 375 12.26 6.47 42.58
CA LEU A 375 12.00 6.18 43.98
C LEU A 375 13.28 6.47 44.80
N ASP A 376 13.18 7.32 45.77
CA ASP A 376 14.22 7.60 46.79
C ASP A 376 13.84 6.87 48.07
N MET A 377 14.58 5.82 48.42
CA MET A 377 14.26 4.93 49.52
C MET A 377 15.33 4.95 50.61
N THR A 378 14.96 5.27 51.81
CA THR A 378 15.82 5.22 52.98
C THR A 378 15.63 3.93 53.76
N THR A 379 16.67 3.14 53.98
CA THR A 379 16.60 1.90 54.76
C THR A 379 16.79 2.23 56.24
N GLY A 380 15.72 2.13 57.04
CA GLY A 380 15.78 2.29 58.49
C GLY A 380 16.16 0.99 59.22
N ALA A 381 16.68 1.14 60.45
CA ALA A 381 16.98 -0.04 61.27
C ALA A 381 15.69 -0.78 61.65
N ASN A 382 15.73 -2.10 61.58
CA ASN A 382 14.67 -2.94 62.12
C ASN A 382 14.87 -3.12 63.64
N ALA A 383 13.89 -2.77 64.46
CA ALA A 383 13.94 -3.06 65.87
C ALA A 383 13.75 -4.59 66.10
N LEU A 384 14.75 -5.21 66.65
CA LEU A 384 14.67 -6.63 66.96
C LEU A 384 13.65 -6.81 68.12
N PRO A 385 12.88 -7.91 68.10
CA PRO A 385 11.97 -8.24 69.18
C PRO A 385 12.77 -8.51 70.46
N THR A 386 12.39 -7.84 71.55
CA THR A 386 12.96 -8.08 72.88
C THR A 386 12.06 -9.00 73.68
N LEU A 387 12.64 -10.04 74.29
CA LEU A 387 11.93 -10.85 75.28
C LEU A 387 11.75 -10.00 76.56
N ASN A 388 10.52 -9.61 76.87
CA ASN A 388 10.22 -9.05 78.17
C ASN A 388 10.16 -10.25 79.15
N ASN A 389 11.28 -10.48 79.85
CA ASN A 389 11.26 -11.35 81.04
C ASN A 389 10.57 -10.58 82.19
N ASN A 390 9.24 -10.66 82.29
CA ASN A 390 8.58 -10.38 83.53
C ASN A 390 8.68 -11.67 84.40
N ALA A 391 9.75 -11.70 85.20
CA ALA A 391 9.82 -12.62 86.35
C ALA A 391 9.11 -12.01 87.55
#